data_89176ae525d2f22fb9bc561665d92f35
#
_entry.id   89176ae525d2f22fb9bc561665d92f35
#
_cell.length_a   1.000
_cell.length_b   1.000
_cell.length_c   1.000
_cell.angle_alpha   90.00
_cell.angle_beta   90.00
_cell.angle_gamma   90.00
#
_symmetry.space_group_name_H-M   'P 1'
#
loop_
_entity.id
_entity.type
_entity.pdbx_description
1 polymer ?
#
loop_
_entity_poly.entity_id
_entity_poly.type
_entity_poly.pdbx_seq_one_letter_code
_entity_poly.pdbx_strand_id
1 'polypeptide(L)'
;MRYRAFCDEARLRKIHLPESGAHVTFVMPMPPSWSKKKREQFNGKPHKSKPDCDNMLKALMDALFDDDSSVWDCRITKLWGEKGQIIIQENAE
;
A
#
# COMPACT_ATOMS: atom_id res chain seq x y z
N MET A 1 5.30 3.43 -13.53
CA MET A 1 4.31 3.82 -12.55
C MET A 1 4.83 3.54 -11.15
N ARG A 2 4.62 4.49 -10.25
CA ARG A 2 5.26 4.43 -8.94
C ARG A 2 4.79 3.27 -8.07
N TYR A 3 3.49 2.99 -8.06
CA TYR A 3 2.99 1.90 -7.25
C TYR A 3 3.41 0.52 -7.77
N ARG A 4 3.77 0.45 -9.05
CA ARG A 4 4.29 -0.78 -9.63
C ARG A 4 5.64 -1.16 -9.00
N ALA A 5 6.46 -0.17 -8.67
CA ALA A 5 7.73 -0.42 -7.99
C ALA A 5 7.51 -1.01 -6.60
N PHE A 6 6.46 -0.56 -5.88
CA PHE A 6 6.10 -1.18 -4.61
C PHE A 6 5.76 -2.65 -4.77
N CYS A 7 4.97 -2.96 -5.78
CA CYS A 7 4.53 -4.33 -6.01
C CYS A 7 5.68 -5.23 -6.40
N ASP A 8 6.61 -4.73 -7.22
CA ASP A 8 7.80 -5.47 -7.59
C ASP A 8 8.68 -5.74 -6.38
N GLU A 9 8.84 -4.75 -5.51
CA GLU A 9 9.61 -4.94 -4.28
C GLU A 9 8.96 -5.94 -3.34
N ALA A 10 7.64 -5.87 -3.19
CA ALA A 10 6.90 -6.83 -2.38
C ALA A 10 7.08 -8.24 -2.88
N ARG A 11 7.07 -8.43 -4.20
CA ARG A 11 7.27 -9.72 -4.83
C ARG A 11 8.68 -10.26 -4.57
N LEU A 12 9.68 -9.40 -4.69
CA LEU A 12 11.07 -9.77 -4.43
C LEU A 12 11.30 -10.18 -2.99
N ARG A 13 10.62 -9.53 -2.07
CA ARG A 13 10.72 -9.82 -0.64
C ARG A 13 9.84 -10.98 -0.21
N LYS A 14 9.05 -11.53 -1.11
CA LYS A 14 8.14 -12.65 -0.83
C LYS A 14 7.19 -12.34 0.33
N ILE A 15 6.61 -11.16 0.29
CA ILE A 15 5.64 -10.72 1.30
C ILE A 15 4.42 -11.62 1.23
N HIS A 16 3.93 -12.03 2.39
CA HIS A 16 2.75 -12.87 2.50
C HIS A 16 1.51 -12.03 2.81
N LEU A 17 0.45 -12.27 2.05
CA LEU A 17 -0.85 -11.64 2.30
C LEU A 17 -1.84 -12.73 2.72
N PRO A 18 -2.36 -12.70 3.94
CA PRO A 18 -3.31 -13.73 4.40
C PRO A 18 -4.64 -13.61 3.65
N GLU A 19 -5.40 -14.70 3.59
CA GLU A 19 -6.68 -14.75 2.91
C GLU A 19 -7.74 -13.89 3.58
N SER A 20 -7.64 -13.70 4.89
CA SER A 20 -8.59 -12.87 5.63
C SER A 20 -7.92 -12.16 6.79
N GLY A 21 -8.56 -11.10 7.26
CA GLY A 21 -8.10 -10.36 8.42
C GLY A 21 -6.88 -9.49 8.18
N ALA A 22 -6.48 -9.30 6.94
CA ALA A 22 -5.32 -8.47 6.62
C ALA A 22 -5.69 -6.99 6.64
N HIS A 23 -4.79 -6.18 7.14
CA HIS A 23 -4.86 -4.73 6.98
C HIS A 23 -3.63 -4.29 6.19
N VAL A 24 -3.83 -3.86 4.97
CA VAL A 24 -2.76 -3.40 4.09
C VAL A 24 -2.73 -1.88 4.10
N THR A 25 -1.61 -1.33 4.49
CA THR A 25 -1.42 0.13 4.46
C THR A 25 -0.39 0.46 3.40
N PHE A 26 -0.81 1.27 2.44
CA PHE A 26 0.09 1.80 1.42
C PHE A 26 0.54 3.18 1.88
N VAL A 27 1.82 3.33 2.16
CA VAL A 27 2.41 4.62 2.48
C VAL A 27 2.93 5.21 1.19
N MET A 28 2.32 6.31 0.76
CA MET A 28 2.64 6.96 -0.51
C MET A 28 3.68 8.05 -0.28
N PRO A 29 4.76 8.05 -1.06
CA PRO A 29 5.78 9.09 -0.89
C PRO A 29 5.22 10.45 -1.30
N MET A 30 5.52 11.46 -0.50
CA MET A 30 5.12 12.83 -0.81
C MET A 30 5.96 13.35 -1.97
N PRO A 31 5.37 14.18 -2.87
CA PRO A 31 6.12 14.75 -3.97
C PRO A 31 7.33 15.55 -3.48
N PRO A 32 8.49 15.41 -4.10
CA PRO A 32 9.67 16.17 -3.69
C PRO A 32 9.53 17.68 -3.89
N SER A 33 8.57 18.08 -4.74
CA SER A 33 8.28 19.50 -4.98
C SER A 33 7.56 20.18 -3.81
N TRP A 34 6.99 19.42 -2.88
CA TRP A 34 6.31 20.00 -1.72
C TRP A 34 7.31 20.64 -0.78
N SER A 35 6.93 21.79 -0.19
CA SER A 35 7.75 22.45 0.82
C SER A 35 7.86 21.58 2.08
N LYS A 36 8.87 21.84 2.88
CA LYS A 36 9.05 21.13 4.14
C LYS A 36 7.82 21.27 5.04
N LYS A 37 7.26 22.47 5.10
CA LYS A 37 6.06 22.74 5.90
C LYS A 37 4.88 21.90 5.44
N LYS A 38 4.66 21.81 4.11
CA LYS A 38 3.57 21.03 3.56
C LYS A 38 3.77 19.54 3.84
N ARG A 39 5.00 19.07 3.72
CA ARG A 39 5.31 17.67 4.01
C ARG A 39 5.04 17.32 5.47
N GLU A 40 5.39 18.19 6.39
CA GLU A 40 5.10 18.00 7.81
C GLU A 40 3.59 17.96 8.08
N GLN A 41 2.82 18.80 7.39
CA GLN A 41 1.38 18.83 7.55
C GLN A 41 0.69 17.57 7.07
N PHE A 42 1.20 16.97 6.00
CA PHE A 42 0.54 15.81 5.39
C PHE A 42 1.11 14.46 5.83
N ASN A 43 2.25 14.45 6.46
CA ASN A 43 2.86 13.19 6.90
C ASN A 43 1.93 12.42 7.83
N GLY A 44 1.62 11.18 7.47
CA GLY A 44 0.70 10.34 8.22
C GLY A 44 -0.78 10.63 7.99
N LYS A 45 -1.09 11.59 7.14
CA LYS A 45 -2.49 11.94 6.83
C LYS A 45 -3.03 11.08 5.70
N PRO A 46 -4.36 10.96 5.60
CA PRO A 46 -4.95 10.16 4.53
C PRO A 46 -4.54 10.64 3.15
N HIS A 47 -4.21 9.69 2.28
CA HIS A 47 -3.89 9.94 0.89
C HIS A 47 -5.18 9.85 0.08
N LYS A 48 -5.67 10.98 -0.41
CA LYS A 48 -6.96 11.07 -1.09
C LYS A 48 -6.82 11.33 -2.59
N SER A 49 -5.70 10.96 -3.15
CA SER A 49 -5.41 11.15 -4.57
C SER A 49 -5.24 9.80 -5.24
N LYS A 50 -5.15 9.81 -6.56
CA LYS A 50 -4.83 8.58 -7.30
C LYS A 50 -3.44 8.09 -6.95
N PRO A 51 -3.19 6.79 -7.01
CA PRO A 51 -4.12 5.72 -7.41
C PRO A 51 -5.13 5.37 -6.32
N ASP A 52 -6.27 4.84 -6.74
CA ASP A 52 -7.33 4.44 -5.82
C ASP A 52 -6.94 3.19 -5.02
N CYS A 53 -7.61 2.97 -3.88
CA CYS A 53 -7.32 1.81 -3.03
C CYS A 53 -7.47 0.49 -3.76
N ASP A 54 -8.54 0.33 -4.55
CA ASP A 54 -8.78 -0.90 -5.29
C ASP A 54 -7.70 -1.15 -6.34
N ASN A 55 -7.23 -0.10 -7.00
CA ASN A 55 -6.15 -0.23 -7.98
C ASN A 55 -4.83 -0.63 -7.31
N MET A 56 -4.53 -0.06 -6.14
CA MET A 56 -3.33 -0.41 -5.39
C MET A 56 -3.38 -1.86 -4.92
N LEU A 57 -4.52 -2.27 -4.39
CA LEU A 57 -4.68 -3.65 -3.93
C LEU A 57 -4.56 -4.64 -5.08
N LYS A 58 -5.21 -4.33 -6.22
CA LYS A 58 -5.14 -5.21 -7.37
C LYS A 58 -3.71 -5.36 -7.86
N ALA A 59 -2.97 -4.27 -7.92
CA ALA A 59 -1.57 -4.33 -8.35
C ALA A 59 -0.72 -5.18 -7.40
N LEU A 60 -0.97 -5.06 -6.09
CA LEU A 60 -0.26 -5.87 -5.10
C LEU A 60 -0.61 -7.35 -5.24
N MET A 61 -1.89 -7.66 -5.37
CA MET A 61 -2.33 -9.04 -5.53
C MET A 61 -1.81 -9.67 -6.82
N ASP A 62 -1.80 -8.91 -7.92
CA ASP A 62 -1.25 -9.39 -9.17
C ASP A 62 0.24 -9.70 -9.05
N ALA A 63 0.96 -8.97 -8.20
CA ALA A 63 2.38 -9.22 -7.97
C ALA A 63 2.64 -10.44 -7.08
N LEU A 64 1.72 -10.74 -6.14
CA LEU A 64 1.92 -11.80 -5.16
C LEU A 64 1.29 -13.13 -5.54
N PHE A 65 0.23 -13.11 -6.33
CA PHE A 65 -0.56 -14.30 -6.62
C PHE A 65 -0.79 -14.46 -8.12
N ASP A 66 -0.81 -15.71 -8.57
CA ASP A 66 -1.28 -16.02 -9.91
C ASP A 66 -2.82 -15.97 -9.95
N ASP A 67 -3.44 -16.33 -8.82
CA ASP A 67 -4.89 -16.30 -8.65
C ASP A 67 -5.18 -15.74 -7.27
N ASP A 68 -5.82 -14.57 -7.22
CA ASP A 68 -6.11 -13.86 -5.97
C ASP A 68 -7.51 -14.14 -5.41
N SER A 69 -8.22 -15.08 -6.00
CA SER A 69 -9.62 -15.34 -5.60
C SER A 69 -9.76 -15.86 -4.18
N SER A 70 -8.70 -16.37 -3.58
CA SER A 70 -8.74 -16.86 -2.20
C SER A 70 -8.74 -15.74 -1.16
N VAL A 71 -8.33 -14.53 -1.52
CA VAL A 71 -8.34 -13.39 -0.58
C VAL A 71 -9.73 -12.78 -0.58
N TRP A 72 -10.43 -12.90 0.54
CA TRP A 72 -11.82 -12.49 0.61
C TRP A 72 -12.13 -11.43 1.67
N ASP A 73 -11.17 -11.11 2.53
CA ASP A 73 -11.38 -10.13 3.59
C ASP A 73 -10.10 -9.34 3.82
N CYS A 74 -10.08 -8.10 3.38
CA CYS A 74 -8.88 -7.29 3.42
C CYS A 74 -9.25 -5.81 3.58
N ARG A 75 -8.63 -5.16 4.56
CA ARG A 75 -8.80 -3.74 4.76
C ARG A 75 -7.63 -2.98 4.12
N ILE A 76 -7.92 -1.86 3.48
CA ILE A 76 -6.93 -1.06 2.78
C ILE A 76 -6.93 0.37 3.30
N THR A 77 -5.75 0.89 3.55
CA THR A 77 -5.55 2.27 3.96
C THR A 77 -4.44 2.88 3.11
N LYS A 78 -4.61 4.12 2.68
CA LYS A 78 -3.55 4.88 2.01
C LYS A 78 -3.21 6.10 2.85
N LEU A 79 -1.93 6.27 3.14
CA LEU A 79 -1.44 7.41 3.91
C LEU A 79 -0.26 8.06 3.19
N TRP A 80 -0.05 9.33 3.45
CA TRP A 80 1.16 10.02 3.01
C TRP A 80 2.32 9.69 3.95
N GLY A 81 3.51 9.54 3.43
CA GLY A 81 4.71 9.35 4.22
C GLY A 81 5.94 9.82 3.47
N GLU A 82 7.07 9.84 4.15
CA GLU A 82 8.32 10.28 3.53
C GLU A 82 8.86 9.27 2.54
N LYS A 83 8.69 7.99 2.83
CA LYS A 83 9.13 6.89 1.97
C LYS A 83 7.95 6.03 1.62
N GLY A 84 7.94 5.57 0.38
CA GLY A 84 6.95 4.59 -0.04
C GLY A 84 7.17 3.25 0.64
N GLN A 85 6.11 2.68 1.18
CA GLN A 85 6.18 1.33 1.77
C GLN A 85 4.81 0.68 1.80
N ILE A 86 4.81 -0.63 1.94
CA ILE A 86 3.61 -1.43 2.09
C ILE A 86 3.71 -2.13 3.43
N ILE A 87 2.73 -1.89 4.29
CA ILE A 87 2.68 -2.49 5.61
C ILE A 87 1.50 -3.47 5.63
N ILE A 88 1.78 -4.72 5.92
CA ILE A 88 0.75 -5.75 5.99
C ILE A 88 0.67 -6.24 7.43
N GLN A 89 -0.51 -6.08 8.02
CA GLN A 89 -0.78 -6.51 9.39
C GLN A 89 -1.86 -7.57 9.36
N GLU A 90 -1.70 -8.61 10.15
CA GLU A 90 -2.73 -9.63 10.31
C GLU A 90 -3.54 -9.33 11.54
N ASN A 91 -4.83 -9.65 11.47
CA ASN A 91 -5.68 -9.53 12.64
C ASN A 91 -5.21 -10.51 13.70
N ALA A 92 -4.93 -10.01 14.89
CA ALA A 92 -4.32 -10.81 15.96
C ALA A 92 -5.33 -11.63 16.76
N GLU A 93 -6.48 -11.84 16.30
CA GLU A 93 -7.54 -12.57 16.95
C GLU A 93 -7.17 -13.87 17.52
#